data_5da1b1106130b983130e83d5dc55cc4d
#
_entry.id   5da1b1106130b983130e83d5dc55cc4d
#
_cell.length_a   1.000
_cell.length_b   1.000
_cell.length_c   1.000
_cell.angle_alpha   90.00
_cell.angle_beta   90.00
_cell.angle_gamma   90.00
#
_symmetry.space_group_name_H-M   'P 1'
#
loop_
_entity.id
_entity.type
_entity.pdbx_description
1 polymer ?
#
loop_
_entity_poly.entity_id
_entity_poly.type
_entity_poly.pdbx_seq_one_letter_code
_entity_poly.pdbx_strand_id
1 'polypeptide(L)'
;MSILVAYASRHGSTQGIAERIAERLGAHGLDAEARPAATVRDAARYDAFVVGGAAYMFHWLKDASAFVEHNRALLAERPTWLFSSGPLGMDTVDKQGRDVLETTVPREFADLRAKIHPRAEKVFFGAVDPAARPVGFAERIVSLMPAGKDAIPKGDFRDWPAIDAWADEIAHDLGATGPAMR
;
A
#
# COMPACT_ATOMS: atom_id res chain seq x y z
N MET A 1 0.13 -11.33 19.07
CA MET A 1 0.22 -9.97 18.53
C MET A 1 -0.69 -9.90 17.32
N SER A 2 -1.66 -9.02 17.35
CA SER A 2 -2.64 -8.83 16.28
C SER A 2 -2.23 -7.64 15.39
N ILE A 3 -2.22 -7.84 14.07
CA ILE A 3 -1.75 -6.85 13.09
C ILE A 3 -2.87 -6.55 12.10
N LEU A 4 -3.14 -5.27 11.91
CA LEU A 4 -4.04 -4.82 10.87
C LEU A 4 -3.24 -4.36 9.64
N VAL A 5 -3.50 -4.96 8.49
CA VAL A 5 -3.08 -4.43 7.19
C VAL A 5 -4.27 -3.68 6.59
N ALA A 6 -4.41 -2.39 6.92
CA ALA A 6 -5.47 -1.54 6.41
C ALA A 6 -5.14 -1.05 5.00
N TYR A 7 -6.09 -1.15 4.05
CA TYR A 7 -5.82 -0.73 2.69
C TYR A 7 -6.93 0.10 2.05
N ALA A 8 -6.54 0.97 1.12
CA ALA A 8 -7.44 1.67 0.21
C ALA A 8 -7.07 1.34 -1.24
N SER A 9 -8.01 0.76 -1.98
CA SER A 9 -7.82 0.31 -3.36
C SER A 9 -9.04 0.61 -4.21
N ARG A 10 -8.85 0.99 -5.48
CA ARG A 10 -9.95 1.17 -6.45
C ARG A 10 -10.13 -0.03 -7.36
N HIS A 11 -9.03 -0.63 -7.80
CA HIS A 11 -9.01 -1.70 -8.81
C HIS A 11 -8.38 -3.00 -8.30
N GLY A 12 -8.30 -3.18 -6.98
CA GLY A 12 -7.82 -4.42 -6.37
C GLY A 12 -6.29 -4.57 -6.29
N SER A 13 -5.49 -3.73 -6.95
CA SER A 13 -4.03 -3.86 -6.93
C SER A 13 -3.46 -3.75 -5.50
N THR A 14 -3.78 -2.66 -4.80
CA THR A 14 -3.34 -2.42 -3.41
C THR A 14 -3.94 -3.46 -2.45
N GLN A 15 -5.17 -3.90 -2.71
CA GLN A 15 -5.80 -4.99 -1.95
C GLN A 15 -4.95 -6.25 -2.01
N GLY A 16 -4.57 -6.70 -3.21
CA GLY A 16 -3.75 -7.91 -3.35
C GLY A 16 -2.39 -7.79 -2.66
N ILE A 17 -1.77 -6.59 -2.66
CA ILE A 17 -0.54 -6.33 -1.90
C ILE A 17 -0.81 -6.48 -0.39
N ALA A 18 -1.88 -5.87 0.12
CA ALA A 18 -2.24 -5.94 1.54
C ALA A 18 -2.53 -7.37 2.00
N GLU A 19 -3.27 -8.12 1.18
CA GLU A 19 -3.57 -9.54 1.44
C GLU A 19 -2.29 -10.39 1.46
N ARG A 20 -1.36 -10.15 0.52
CA ARG A 20 -0.07 -10.84 0.48
C ARG A 20 0.80 -10.51 1.71
N ILE A 21 0.83 -9.26 2.14
CA ILE A 21 1.55 -8.86 3.37
C ILE A 21 0.95 -9.58 4.58
N ALA A 22 -0.38 -9.60 4.74
CA ALA A 22 -1.03 -10.26 5.85
C ALA A 22 -0.77 -11.79 5.84
N GLU A 23 -0.85 -12.44 4.67
CA GLU A 23 -0.51 -13.85 4.49
C GLU A 23 0.94 -14.14 4.93
N ARG A 24 1.88 -13.29 4.49
CA ARG A 24 3.31 -13.46 4.80
C ARG A 24 3.59 -13.28 6.29
N LEU A 25 2.99 -12.27 6.92
CA LEU A 25 3.06 -12.06 8.38
C LEU A 25 2.47 -13.27 9.13
N GLY A 26 1.36 -13.84 8.64
CA GLY A 26 0.77 -15.07 9.17
C GLY A 26 1.71 -16.28 9.09
N ALA A 27 2.51 -16.39 8.02
CA ALA A 27 3.53 -17.45 7.88
C ALA A 27 4.65 -17.34 8.93
N HIS A 28 4.87 -16.14 9.48
CA HIS A 28 5.77 -15.90 10.62
C HIS A 28 5.09 -16.11 12.00
N GLY A 29 3.86 -16.64 12.03
CA GLY A 29 3.11 -16.90 13.28
C GLY A 29 2.47 -15.68 13.91
N LEU A 30 2.37 -14.57 13.16
CA LEU A 30 1.67 -13.36 13.58
C LEU A 30 0.18 -13.43 13.21
N ASP A 31 -0.71 -12.89 14.03
CA ASP A 31 -2.14 -12.81 13.75
C ASP A 31 -2.43 -11.56 12.90
N ALA A 32 -2.32 -11.68 11.59
CA ALA A 32 -2.46 -10.57 10.67
C ALA A 32 -3.70 -10.71 9.77
N GLU A 33 -4.47 -9.63 9.63
CA GLU A 33 -5.60 -9.58 8.69
C GLU A 33 -5.55 -8.33 7.80
N ALA A 34 -5.90 -8.49 6.52
CA ALA A 34 -6.07 -7.38 5.58
C ALA A 34 -7.52 -6.91 5.54
N ARG A 35 -7.76 -5.60 5.70
CA ARG A 35 -9.11 -5.01 5.66
C ARG A 35 -9.15 -3.69 4.90
N PRO A 36 -10.23 -3.41 4.16
CA PRO A 36 -10.45 -2.07 3.61
C PRO A 36 -10.47 -1.03 4.73
N ALA A 37 -9.66 0.01 4.64
CA ALA A 37 -9.51 1.05 5.67
C ALA A 37 -10.85 1.69 6.08
N ALA A 38 -11.74 1.93 5.09
CA ALA A 38 -13.07 2.49 5.31
C ALA A 38 -14.01 1.58 6.13
N THR A 39 -13.72 0.29 6.28
CA THR A 39 -14.56 -0.67 6.99
C THR A 39 -14.11 -0.96 8.42
N VAL A 40 -12.93 -0.51 8.80
CA VAL A 40 -12.38 -0.71 10.14
C VAL A 40 -13.13 0.16 11.14
N ARG A 41 -13.76 -0.47 12.15
CA ARG A 41 -14.55 0.21 13.19
C ARG A 41 -13.82 0.31 14.53
N ASP A 42 -13.03 -0.71 14.83
CA ASP A 42 -12.28 -0.81 16.08
C ASP A 42 -10.82 -1.11 15.77
N ALA A 43 -10.04 -0.05 15.57
CA ALA A 43 -8.60 -0.16 15.35
C ALA A 43 -7.85 -0.44 16.69
N ALA A 44 -8.44 -0.14 17.83
CA ALA A 44 -7.78 -0.25 19.13
C ALA A 44 -7.43 -1.70 19.51
N ARG A 45 -8.08 -2.68 18.89
CA ARG A 45 -7.83 -4.11 19.12
C ARG A 45 -6.52 -4.63 18.54
N TYR A 46 -5.87 -3.90 17.63
CA TYR A 46 -4.64 -4.34 16.97
C TYR A 46 -3.41 -3.76 17.65
N ASP A 47 -2.38 -4.57 17.77
CA ASP A 47 -1.11 -4.21 18.40
C ASP A 47 -0.17 -3.46 17.46
N ALA A 48 -0.29 -3.68 16.14
CA ALA A 48 0.52 -3.06 15.10
C ALA A 48 -0.27 -2.81 13.81
N PHE A 49 0.24 -1.93 12.96
CA PHE A 49 -0.45 -1.47 11.76
C PHE A 49 0.45 -1.43 10.54
N VAL A 50 -0.06 -1.94 9.42
CA VAL A 50 0.47 -1.67 8.08
C VAL A 50 -0.63 -0.97 7.31
N VAL A 51 -0.41 0.28 6.89
CA VAL A 51 -1.45 1.05 6.19
C VAL A 51 -1.03 1.29 4.76
N GLY A 52 -1.86 0.85 3.81
CA GLY A 52 -1.60 0.95 2.39
C GLY A 52 -2.66 1.70 1.60
N GLY A 53 -2.23 2.38 0.55
CA GLY A 53 -3.14 3.06 -0.36
C GLY A 53 -2.60 3.15 -1.78
N ALA A 54 -3.49 3.07 -2.77
CA ALA A 54 -3.09 3.42 -4.11
C ALA A 54 -2.82 4.93 -4.22
N ALA A 55 -1.81 5.30 -5.01
CA ALA A 55 -1.52 6.69 -5.32
C ALA A 55 -1.96 7.03 -6.75
N TYR A 56 -2.64 8.16 -6.90
CA TYR A 56 -3.05 8.72 -8.19
C TYR A 56 -2.50 10.12 -8.31
N MET A 57 -1.70 10.40 -9.33
CA MET A 57 -1.05 11.70 -9.53
C MET A 57 -0.31 12.19 -8.26
N PHE A 58 0.44 11.29 -7.63
CA PHE A 58 1.16 11.52 -6.36
C PHE A 58 0.28 11.76 -5.13
N HIS A 59 -1.02 11.52 -5.21
CA HIS A 59 -1.93 11.63 -4.07
C HIS A 59 -2.39 10.25 -3.60
N TRP A 60 -2.21 9.99 -2.33
CA TRP A 60 -2.69 8.77 -1.69
C TRP A 60 -4.22 8.76 -1.62
N LEU A 61 -4.84 7.60 -1.72
CA LEU A 61 -6.30 7.51 -1.64
C LEU A 61 -6.81 8.06 -0.31
N LYS A 62 -7.90 8.84 -0.40
CA LYS A 62 -8.52 9.53 0.75
C LYS A 62 -8.89 8.59 1.89
N ASP A 63 -9.35 7.37 1.59
CA ASP A 63 -9.74 6.40 2.62
C ASP A 63 -8.54 5.97 3.47
N ALA A 64 -7.34 5.84 2.88
CA ALA A 64 -6.11 5.55 3.63
C ALA A 64 -5.69 6.75 4.49
N SER A 65 -5.66 7.96 3.92
CA SER A 65 -5.34 9.19 4.68
C SER A 65 -6.34 9.44 5.80
N ALA A 66 -7.63 9.25 5.55
CA ALA A 66 -8.69 9.42 6.55
C ALA A 66 -8.56 8.40 7.69
N PHE A 67 -8.20 7.15 7.38
CA PHE A 67 -7.93 6.13 8.39
C PHE A 67 -6.77 6.55 9.31
N VAL A 68 -5.67 7.03 8.73
CA VAL A 68 -4.51 7.50 9.52
C VAL A 68 -4.90 8.71 10.38
N GLU A 69 -5.58 9.69 9.83
CA GLU A 69 -6.00 10.88 10.58
C GLU A 69 -6.95 10.55 11.74
N HIS A 70 -7.92 9.66 11.50
CA HIS A 70 -8.88 9.24 12.51
C HIS A 70 -8.22 8.47 13.67
N ASN A 71 -7.20 7.66 13.36
CA ASN A 71 -6.51 6.82 14.33
C ASN A 71 -5.13 7.36 14.72
N ARG A 72 -4.85 8.64 14.47
CA ARG A 72 -3.51 9.24 14.58
C ARG A 72 -2.81 8.95 15.91
N ALA A 73 -3.49 9.16 17.04
CA ALA A 73 -2.90 8.93 18.36
C ALA A 73 -2.48 7.46 18.53
N LEU A 74 -3.36 6.54 18.14
CA LEU A 74 -3.11 5.11 18.22
C LEU A 74 -1.94 4.66 17.33
N LEU A 75 -1.88 5.17 16.08
CA LEU A 75 -0.83 4.85 15.13
C LEU A 75 0.53 5.45 15.52
N ALA A 76 0.54 6.58 16.23
CA ALA A 76 1.76 7.18 16.76
C ALA A 76 2.34 6.40 17.95
N GLU A 77 1.50 5.70 18.71
CA GLU A 77 1.90 4.92 19.89
C GLU A 77 2.30 3.47 19.55
N ARG A 78 1.77 2.92 18.45
CA ARG A 78 1.97 1.51 18.08
C ARG A 78 2.85 1.37 16.84
N PRO A 79 3.58 0.25 16.70
CA PRO A 79 4.37 -0.02 15.50
C PRO A 79 3.53 0.15 14.24
N THR A 80 3.93 1.07 13.38
CA THR A 80 3.18 1.42 12.17
C THR A 80 4.11 1.52 10.97
N TRP A 81 3.69 0.97 9.83
CA TRP A 81 4.34 1.06 8.53
C TRP A 81 3.36 1.59 7.51
N LEU A 82 3.87 2.33 6.53
CA LEU A 82 3.07 2.85 5.42
C LEU A 82 3.53 2.24 4.10
N PHE A 83 2.60 1.94 3.21
CA PHE A 83 2.96 1.63 1.83
C PHE A 83 2.04 2.30 0.83
N SER A 84 2.57 2.53 -0.36
CA SER A 84 1.81 3.01 -1.51
C SER A 84 1.96 2.04 -2.67
N SER A 85 0.93 1.92 -3.48
CA SER A 85 1.03 1.31 -4.80
C SER A 85 0.58 2.32 -5.85
N GLY A 86 1.31 2.41 -6.96
CA GLY A 86 0.90 3.43 -7.94
C GLY A 86 1.69 3.45 -9.22
N PRO A 87 3.02 3.43 -9.25
CA PRO A 87 3.75 3.36 -10.50
C PRO A 87 3.30 2.14 -11.30
N LEU A 88 3.11 2.35 -12.61
CA LEU A 88 2.74 1.32 -13.56
C LEU A 88 3.81 1.24 -14.65
N GLY A 89 4.07 0.05 -15.13
CA GLY A 89 5.09 -0.21 -16.13
C GLY A 89 6.29 -0.97 -15.56
N MET A 90 7.26 -1.24 -16.43
CA MET A 90 8.46 -2.02 -16.10
C MET A 90 9.70 -1.15 -15.86
N ASP A 91 9.58 0.15 -16.10
CA ASP A 91 10.71 1.07 -15.98
C ASP A 91 11.01 1.33 -14.50
N THR A 92 12.19 0.92 -14.05
CA THR A 92 12.66 1.16 -12.68
C THR A 92 13.29 2.54 -12.52
N VAL A 93 13.66 3.18 -13.62
CA VAL A 93 14.23 4.53 -13.66
C VAL A 93 13.43 5.44 -14.57
N ASP A 94 13.30 6.70 -14.21
CA ASP A 94 12.63 7.71 -15.01
C ASP A 94 13.55 8.25 -16.15
N LYS A 95 13.04 9.16 -16.97
CA LYS A 95 13.79 9.79 -18.06
C LYS A 95 15.02 10.59 -17.60
N GLN A 96 15.11 10.91 -16.31
CA GLN A 96 16.21 11.59 -15.67
C GLN A 96 17.17 10.63 -14.97
N GLY A 97 16.95 9.30 -15.06
CA GLY A 97 17.76 8.27 -14.41
C GLY A 97 17.52 8.11 -12.90
N ARG A 98 16.41 8.65 -12.36
CA ARG A 98 16.06 8.53 -10.95
C ARG A 98 15.17 7.32 -10.74
N ASP A 99 15.28 6.68 -9.58
CA ASP A 99 14.41 5.56 -9.20
C ASP A 99 12.93 5.98 -9.19
N VAL A 100 12.10 5.25 -9.93
CA VAL A 100 10.66 5.54 -10.07
C VAL A 100 9.95 5.39 -8.73
N LEU A 101 10.31 4.41 -7.90
CA LEU A 101 9.67 4.20 -6.61
C LEU A 101 10.00 5.32 -5.63
N GLU A 102 11.23 5.86 -5.68
CA GLU A 102 11.63 7.01 -4.85
C GLU A 102 10.95 8.31 -5.29
N THR A 103 10.77 8.50 -6.60
CA THR A 103 10.17 9.74 -7.15
C THR A 103 8.66 9.74 -7.11
N THR A 104 8.01 8.62 -6.83
CA THR A 104 6.54 8.49 -6.79
C THR A 104 5.95 8.34 -5.39
N VAL A 105 6.71 8.69 -4.38
CA VAL A 105 6.22 8.74 -2.99
C VAL A 105 5.03 9.71 -2.90
N PRO A 106 3.91 9.31 -2.29
CA PRO A 106 2.76 10.19 -2.11
C PRO A 106 3.11 11.46 -1.32
N ARG A 107 2.54 12.59 -1.75
CA ARG A 107 2.78 13.88 -1.09
C ARG A 107 2.37 13.90 0.38
N GLU A 108 1.33 13.14 0.71
CA GLU A 108 0.81 13.01 2.07
C GLU A 108 1.81 12.36 3.04
N PHE A 109 2.75 11.55 2.55
CA PHE A 109 3.70 10.83 3.40
C PHE A 109 4.58 11.75 4.24
N ALA A 110 4.97 12.91 3.72
CA ALA A 110 5.74 13.88 4.50
C ALA A 110 5.00 14.37 5.75
N ASP A 111 3.72 14.69 5.60
CA ASP A 111 2.84 15.11 6.71
C ASP A 111 2.51 13.96 7.65
N LEU A 112 2.20 12.78 7.11
CA LEU A 112 1.90 11.58 7.90
C LEU A 112 3.11 11.14 8.73
N ARG A 113 4.32 11.20 8.15
CA ARG A 113 5.59 10.91 8.86
C ARG A 113 5.76 11.79 10.09
N ALA A 114 5.46 13.07 9.97
CA ALA A 114 5.54 14.01 11.10
C ALA A 114 4.49 13.74 12.17
N LYS A 115 3.34 13.14 11.81
CA LYS A 115 2.21 12.91 12.71
C LYS A 115 2.24 11.57 13.45
N ILE A 116 2.70 10.50 12.80
CA ILE A 116 2.61 9.15 13.35
C ILE A 116 3.95 8.42 13.46
N HIS A 117 5.04 9.02 12.97
CA HIS A 117 6.40 8.46 13.04
C HIS A 117 6.46 6.98 12.62
N PRO A 118 6.04 6.62 11.38
CA PRO A 118 6.03 5.24 10.95
C PRO A 118 7.45 4.67 10.97
N ARG A 119 7.60 3.39 11.27
CA ARG A 119 8.91 2.70 11.31
C ARG A 119 9.56 2.63 9.93
N ALA A 120 8.75 2.41 8.89
CA ALA A 120 9.21 2.48 7.51
C ALA A 120 8.06 2.83 6.55
N GLU A 121 8.46 3.26 5.36
CA GLU A 121 7.56 3.57 4.23
C GLU A 121 8.07 2.85 2.99
N LYS A 122 7.15 2.33 2.16
CA LYS A 122 7.50 1.63 0.92
C LYS A 122 6.56 2.00 -0.21
N VAL A 123 7.11 2.17 -1.41
CA VAL A 123 6.33 2.28 -2.65
C VAL A 123 6.51 0.99 -3.43
N PHE A 124 5.41 0.45 -3.96
CA PHE A 124 5.41 -0.73 -4.84
C PHE A 124 4.82 -0.36 -6.19
N PHE A 125 5.25 -1.06 -7.23
CA PHE A 125 4.53 -1.05 -8.50
C PHE A 125 3.13 -1.60 -8.31
N GLY A 126 2.19 -1.09 -9.12
CA GLY A 126 0.80 -1.48 -9.07
C GLY A 126 0.43 -2.46 -10.18
N ALA A 127 -0.87 -2.69 -10.31
CA ALA A 127 -1.46 -3.45 -11.40
C ALA A 127 -2.72 -2.75 -11.91
N VAL A 128 -2.98 -2.87 -13.21
CA VAL A 128 -4.23 -2.45 -13.84
C VAL A 128 -4.79 -3.62 -14.63
N ASP A 129 -5.94 -4.12 -14.21
CA ASP A 129 -6.68 -5.12 -14.97
C ASP A 129 -7.14 -4.48 -16.30
N PRO A 130 -6.77 -5.06 -17.46
CA PRO A 130 -7.24 -4.59 -18.77
C PRO A 130 -8.76 -4.53 -18.91
N ALA A 131 -9.49 -5.36 -18.15
CA ALA A 131 -10.95 -5.42 -18.15
C ALA A 131 -11.58 -4.49 -17.10
N ALA A 132 -10.79 -3.85 -16.22
CA ALA A 132 -11.32 -2.98 -15.19
C ALA A 132 -12.03 -1.76 -15.79
N ARG A 133 -13.24 -1.49 -15.32
CA ARG A 133 -13.99 -0.30 -15.70
C ARG A 133 -13.45 0.92 -14.95
N PRO A 134 -13.39 2.10 -15.59
CA PRO A 134 -12.97 3.33 -14.92
C PRO A 134 -13.82 3.60 -13.67
N VAL A 135 -13.18 3.79 -12.54
CA VAL A 135 -13.82 4.11 -11.25
C VAL A 135 -13.54 5.56 -10.91
N GLY A 136 -14.55 6.40 -11.03
CA GLY A 136 -14.46 7.82 -10.70
C GLY A 136 -14.46 8.74 -11.91
N PHE A 137 -14.73 10.04 -11.64
CA PHE A 137 -14.94 11.05 -12.69
C PHE A 137 -13.67 11.34 -13.50
N ALA A 138 -12.51 11.40 -12.84
CA ALA A 138 -11.23 11.68 -13.49
C ALA A 138 -10.80 10.56 -14.46
N GLU A 139 -10.95 9.30 -14.05
CA GLU A 139 -10.64 8.14 -14.92
C GLU A 139 -11.60 8.06 -16.11
N ARG A 140 -12.89 8.43 -15.91
CA ARG A 140 -13.85 8.50 -17.00
C ARG A 140 -13.50 9.58 -18.03
N ILE A 141 -13.01 10.74 -17.59
CA ILE A 141 -12.57 11.80 -18.52
C ILE A 141 -11.36 11.32 -19.30
N VAL A 142 -10.35 10.73 -18.65
CA VAL A 142 -9.15 10.20 -19.31
C VAL A 142 -9.52 9.08 -20.30
N SER A 143 -10.46 8.21 -19.96
CA SER A 143 -10.90 7.11 -20.84
C SER A 143 -11.69 7.58 -22.07
N LEU A 144 -12.26 8.80 -22.02
CA LEU A 144 -12.95 9.41 -23.16
C LEU A 144 -12.03 10.15 -24.12
N MET A 145 -10.77 10.42 -23.74
CA MET A 145 -9.78 11.05 -24.61
C MET A 145 -9.17 10.01 -25.55
N PRO A 146 -9.09 10.26 -26.88
CA PRO A 146 -8.52 9.28 -27.82
C PRO A 146 -7.10 8.85 -27.48
N ALA A 147 -6.28 9.76 -26.90
CA ALA A 147 -4.92 9.47 -26.46
C ALA A 147 -4.86 8.83 -25.03
N GLY A 148 -5.96 8.78 -24.30
CA GLY A 148 -5.98 8.34 -22.92
C GLY A 148 -6.13 6.83 -22.75
N LYS A 149 -6.68 6.13 -23.76
CA LYS A 149 -6.92 4.68 -23.68
C LYS A 149 -5.64 3.85 -23.69
N ASP A 150 -4.58 4.35 -24.33
CA ASP A 150 -3.28 3.68 -24.47
C ASP A 150 -2.20 4.30 -23.59
N ALA A 151 -2.54 5.36 -22.83
CA ALA A 151 -1.58 6.09 -22.00
C ALA A 151 -1.26 5.41 -20.66
N ILE A 152 -2.13 4.51 -20.19
CA ILE A 152 -1.93 3.79 -18.94
C ILE A 152 -1.50 2.37 -19.26
N PRO A 153 -0.26 1.96 -18.88
CA PRO A 153 0.18 0.58 -19.03
C PRO A 153 -0.79 -0.36 -18.33
N LYS A 154 -1.24 -1.40 -19.04
CA LYS A 154 -2.13 -2.43 -18.50
C LYS A 154 -1.31 -3.68 -18.19
N GLY A 155 -1.55 -4.27 -17.05
CA GLY A 155 -0.84 -5.48 -16.62
C GLY A 155 -0.61 -5.52 -15.11
N ASP A 156 0.02 -6.58 -14.67
CA ASP A 156 0.48 -6.73 -13.29
C ASP A 156 1.99 -6.46 -13.23
N PHE A 157 2.36 -5.36 -12.60
CA PHE A 157 3.75 -4.91 -12.44
C PHE A 157 4.22 -5.06 -10.98
N ARG A 158 3.41 -5.69 -10.13
CA ARG A 158 3.76 -5.90 -8.72
C ARG A 158 4.96 -6.83 -8.60
N ASP A 159 5.97 -6.39 -7.86
CA ASP A 159 7.12 -7.21 -7.50
C ASP A 159 6.80 -8.01 -6.22
N TRP A 160 6.26 -9.21 -6.41
CA TRP A 160 5.88 -10.09 -5.31
C TRP A 160 7.05 -10.47 -4.41
N PRO A 161 8.26 -10.80 -4.92
CA PRO A 161 9.44 -11.00 -4.09
C PRO A 161 9.78 -9.79 -3.21
N ALA A 162 9.71 -8.57 -3.74
CA ALA A 162 9.97 -7.36 -2.95
C ALA A 162 8.89 -7.11 -1.88
N ILE A 163 7.62 -7.43 -2.18
CA ILE A 163 6.52 -7.35 -1.21
C ILE A 163 6.72 -8.36 -0.08
N ASP A 164 7.08 -9.61 -0.41
CA ASP A 164 7.37 -10.66 0.56
C ASP A 164 8.56 -10.28 1.46
N ALA A 165 9.65 -9.80 0.87
CA ALA A 165 10.83 -9.38 1.61
C ALA A 165 10.50 -8.25 2.61
N TRP A 166 9.68 -7.28 2.20
CA TRP A 166 9.28 -6.21 3.10
C TRP A 166 8.36 -6.69 4.24
N ALA A 167 7.47 -7.65 3.97
CA ALA A 167 6.67 -8.28 5.03
C ALA A 167 7.54 -9.08 6.00
N ASP A 168 8.61 -9.75 5.52
CA ASP A 168 9.59 -10.42 6.37
C ASP A 168 10.37 -9.43 7.25
N GLU A 169 10.75 -8.27 6.72
CA GLU A 169 11.37 -7.17 7.48
C GLU A 169 10.44 -6.69 8.61
N ILE A 170 9.15 -6.51 8.32
CA ILE A 170 8.14 -6.13 9.32
C ILE A 170 8.02 -7.21 10.40
N ALA A 171 7.94 -8.50 10.01
CA ALA A 171 7.85 -9.60 10.95
C ALA A 171 9.08 -9.65 11.88
N HIS A 172 10.27 -9.47 11.31
CA HIS A 172 11.53 -9.43 12.08
C HIS A 172 11.55 -8.23 13.05
N ASP A 173 11.12 -7.05 12.62
CA ASP A 173 11.05 -5.84 13.44
C ASP A 173 10.03 -5.97 14.59
N LEU A 174 9.04 -6.82 14.44
CA LEU A 174 8.08 -7.21 15.48
C LEU A 174 8.58 -8.35 16.38
N GLY A 175 9.80 -8.85 16.15
CA GLY A 175 10.42 -9.91 16.94
C GLY A 175 9.93 -11.32 16.60
N ALA A 176 9.30 -11.53 15.44
CA ALA A 176 8.95 -12.85 14.96
C ALA A 176 10.23 -13.60 14.53
N THR A 177 10.42 -14.82 15.04
CA THR A 177 11.44 -15.74 14.53
C THR A 177 10.95 -16.35 13.23
N GLY A 178 11.78 -16.38 12.20
CA GLY A 178 11.50 -16.72 10.79
C GLY A 178 10.36 -17.72 10.50
N PRO A 179 9.98 -17.89 9.23
CA PRO A 179 8.84 -18.73 8.87
C PRO A 179 9.06 -20.15 9.43
N ALA A 180 8.02 -20.70 10.07
CA ALA A 180 8.04 -22.10 10.50
C ALA A 180 8.31 -22.98 9.27
N MET A 181 9.49 -23.58 9.19
CA MET A 181 9.80 -24.57 8.15
C MET A 181 8.85 -25.76 8.35
N ARG A 182 7.94 -25.96 7.41
CA ARG A 182 7.14 -27.19 7.28
C ARG A 182 7.83 -28.16 6.33
#